data_014d6beff60c1bf02d20b55179c91754
#
_entry.id   014d6beff60c1bf02d20b55179c91754
#
_cell.length_a   1.000
_cell.length_b   1.000
_cell.length_c   1.000
_cell.angle_alpha   90.00
_cell.angle_beta   90.00
_cell.angle_gamma   90.00
#
_symmetry.space_group_name_H-M   'P 1'
#
loop_
_entity.id
_entity.type
_entity.pdbx_description
1 polymer ?
#
loop_
_entity_poly.entity_id
_entity_poly.type
_entity_poly.pdbx_seq_one_letter_code
_entity_poly.pdbx_strand_id
1 'polypeptide(L)'
;MSSTVRTVRCDALVIGSGAGGGTAALELAGAGREVRVLEEGPLVPQARITRASPAENLRLLYRQGGLVPIHGAPTIPFGEGRCVGGTTVVNGGLLWPPSEHLLECWASTGVDGFRAHHLAPHLAEVERRLGVIDQPPGRGNRDSVLLAQAADRLGWRWAPARRAVRGCRHANRCVTGCPTGAKQSMLVSYLPAAERLAAVVEPDTRVVRLEHDGTRVTVVHALRDGRRLRYLPQTVFLAAGPIGSALLLRRSAIGGRGPGRAIAFHVNFRTVARFSESVRATEGTIFTAQLQEFADRGVRVMPANLTPGSLAAALAAHPAGTVDRMLAQLDRIAVYTTQVSVQGTARLLAVPGLGAVLRHRLTGSDRDLLRSAFRHTAELLMEAGAVELLPPAPVSLTTAAQAADFALHGRPESWDLISVHAMASCRMGPPALGGVCDAQGRPHGFTNLRLCDASVLPGATGISPQETIMGFSHLITARYLEQPPGHRPEGT
;
A
#
# COMPACT_ATOMS: atom_id res chain seq x y z
N MET A 1 -18.46 -36.94 13.86
CA MET A 1 -19.27 -36.54 12.68
C MET A 1 -18.30 -36.09 11.59
N SER A 2 -18.16 -36.90 10.52
CA SER A 2 -17.32 -36.56 9.36
C SER A 2 -17.93 -35.33 8.66
N SER A 3 -17.36 -34.14 8.86
CA SER A 3 -17.82 -32.97 8.12
C SER A 3 -17.35 -33.11 6.67
N THR A 4 -18.28 -33.40 5.77
CA THR A 4 -18.02 -33.42 4.33
C THR A 4 -17.40 -32.11 3.93
N VAL A 5 -16.13 -32.14 3.44
CA VAL A 5 -15.42 -30.95 2.97
C VAL A 5 -16.12 -30.47 1.69
N ARG A 6 -16.69 -29.26 1.70
CA ARG A 6 -17.33 -28.68 0.52
C ARG A 6 -16.27 -28.42 -0.56
N THR A 7 -16.50 -28.96 -1.74
CA THR A 7 -15.64 -28.76 -2.92
C THR A 7 -16.37 -27.89 -3.94
N VAL A 8 -15.68 -26.86 -4.45
CA VAL A 8 -16.19 -25.88 -5.43
C VAL A 8 -15.28 -25.90 -6.65
N ARG A 9 -15.85 -25.94 -7.86
CA ARG A 9 -15.14 -25.76 -9.12
C ARG A 9 -15.34 -24.35 -9.63
N CYS A 10 -14.37 -23.77 -10.32
CA CYS A 10 -14.48 -22.48 -11.02
C CYS A 10 -13.41 -22.36 -12.10
N ASP A 11 -13.62 -21.46 -13.06
CA ASP A 11 -12.61 -21.17 -14.10
C ASP A 11 -11.42 -20.42 -13.49
N ALA A 12 -11.71 -19.32 -12.81
CA ALA A 12 -10.71 -18.47 -12.21
C ALA A 12 -10.96 -18.26 -10.71
N LEU A 13 -9.93 -18.50 -9.90
CA LEU A 13 -9.93 -18.23 -8.48
C LEU A 13 -8.96 -17.10 -8.16
N VAL A 14 -9.48 -16.00 -7.64
CA VAL A 14 -8.70 -14.86 -7.18
C VAL A 14 -8.54 -14.93 -5.66
N ILE A 15 -7.31 -14.87 -5.15
CA ILE A 15 -7.01 -14.94 -3.71
C ILE A 15 -6.62 -13.54 -3.24
N GLY A 16 -7.50 -12.89 -2.50
CA GLY A 16 -7.41 -11.50 -2.07
C GLY A 16 -8.22 -10.54 -2.94
N SER A 17 -8.89 -9.60 -2.32
CA SER A 17 -9.80 -8.63 -2.95
C SER A 17 -9.26 -7.20 -3.01
N GLY A 18 -7.95 -7.01 -2.73
CA GLY A 18 -7.27 -5.72 -2.78
C GLY A 18 -7.06 -5.17 -4.19
N ALA A 19 -6.17 -4.19 -4.34
CA ALA A 19 -5.91 -3.48 -5.60
C ALA A 19 -5.66 -4.42 -6.79
N GLY A 20 -4.78 -5.42 -6.62
CA GLY A 20 -4.51 -6.39 -7.69
C GLY A 20 -5.66 -7.37 -7.92
N GLY A 21 -6.18 -7.99 -6.85
CA GLY A 21 -7.24 -9.00 -6.98
C GLY A 21 -8.56 -8.43 -7.49
N GLY A 22 -8.96 -7.25 -7.05
CA GLY A 22 -10.16 -6.57 -7.57
C GLY A 22 -10.02 -6.23 -9.07
N THR A 23 -8.82 -5.82 -9.50
CA THR A 23 -8.53 -5.57 -10.92
C THR A 23 -8.63 -6.86 -11.73
N ALA A 24 -7.94 -7.92 -11.32
CA ALA A 24 -7.98 -9.21 -12.00
C ALA A 24 -9.42 -9.79 -12.06
N ALA A 25 -10.17 -9.68 -10.95
CA ALA A 25 -11.53 -10.20 -10.90
C ALA A 25 -12.46 -9.53 -11.91
N LEU A 26 -12.37 -8.21 -12.06
CA LEU A 26 -13.18 -7.47 -13.02
C LEU A 26 -12.84 -7.83 -14.47
N GLU A 27 -11.55 -7.90 -14.80
CA GLU A 27 -11.09 -8.23 -16.16
C GLU A 27 -11.47 -9.68 -16.54
N LEU A 28 -11.30 -10.62 -15.63
CA LEU A 28 -11.68 -12.02 -15.84
C LEU A 28 -13.19 -12.19 -16.02
N ALA A 29 -13.99 -11.54 -15.18
CA ALA A 29 -15.44 -11.57 -15.29
C ALA A 29 -15.93 -10.87 -16.58
N GLY A 30 -15.27 -9.77 -16.98
CA GLY A 30 -15.53 -9.09 -18.26
C GLY A 30 -15.24 -9.95 -19.48
N ALA A 31 -14.33 -10.89 -19.37
CA ALA A 31 -14.03 -11.90 -20.39
C ALA A 31 -14.93 -13.18 -20.29
N GLY A 32 -15.99 -13.14 -19.48
CA GLY A 32 -16.96 -14.23 -19.35
C GLY A 32 -16.47 -15.44 -18.55
N ARG A 33 -15.43 -15.30 -17.74
CA ARG A 33 -14.95 -16.39 -16.86
C ARG A 33 -15.81 -16.52 -15.62
N GLU A 34 -16.03 -17.75 -15.12
CA GLU A 34 -16.61 -17.97 -13.79
C GLU A 34 -15.56 -17.62 -12.72
N VAL A 35 -15.73 -16.46 -12.08
CA VAL A 35 -14.73 -15.90 -11.14
C VAL A 35 -15.22 -16.02 -9.70
N ARG A 36 -14.33 -16.53 -8.84
CA ARG A 36 -14.50 -16.48 -7.38
C ARG A 36 -13.33 -15.71 -6.77
N VAL A 37 -13.67 -14.79 -5.85
CA VAL A 37 -12.69 -13.97 -5.10
C VAL A 37 -12.77 -14.37 -3.64
N LEU A 38 -11.69 -14.93 -3.10
CA LEU A 38 -11.60 -15.30 -1.68
C LEU A 38 -10.88 -14.21 -0.91
N GLU A 39 -11.57 -13.63 0.07
CA GLU A 39 -11.01 -12.60 0.96
C GLU A 39 -10.98 -13.09 2.41
N GLU A 40 -9.84 -13.01 3.08
CA GLU A 40 -9.72 -13.45 4.48
C GLU A 40 -10.40 -12.50 5.48
N GLY A 41 -10.60 -11.22 5.11
CA GLY A 41 -11.24 -10.23 5.94
C GLY A 41 -12.75 -10.17 5.70
N PRO A 42 -13.48 -9.49 6.60
CA PRO A 42 -14.92 -9.35 6.50
C PRO A 42 -15.35 -8.41 5.37
N LEU A 43 -16.56 -8.60 4.88
CA LEU A 43 -17.29 -7.57 4.15
C LEU A 43 -17.84 -6.56 5.17
N VAL A 44 -17.28 -5.36 5.18
CA VAL A 44 -17.81 -4.25 5.98
C VAL A 44 -18.60 -3.34 5.07
N PRO A 45 -19.95 -3.35 5.14
CA PRO A 45 -20.80 -2.52 4.29
C PRO A 45 -20.49 -1.02 4.46
N GLN A 46 -20.62 -0.25 3.38
CA GLN A 46 -20.36 1.20 3.41
C GLN A 46 -21.15 1.91 4.52
N ALA A 47 -22.40 1.52 4.77
CA ALA A 47 -23.23 2.07 5.85
C ALA A 47 -22.63 1.83 7.25
N ARG A 48 -21.94 0.70 7.46
CA ARG A 48 -21.21 0.43 8.72
C ARG A 48 -19.98 1.32 8.85
N ILE A 49 -19.19 1.46 7.78
CA ILE A 49 -18.02 2.35 7.73
C ILE A 49 -18.43 3.80 8.05
N THR A 50 -19.57 4.24 7.52
CA THR A 50 -20.10 5.59 7.73
C THR A 50 -20.42 5.85 9.20
N ARG A 51 -21.06 4.90 9.88
CA ARG A 51 -21.53 5.05 11.28
C ARG A 51 -20.44 4.82 12.30
N ALA A 52 -19.46 3.98 11.98
CA ALA A 52 -18.39 3.63 12.90
C ALA A 52 -17.46 4.83 13.15
N SER A 53 -16.96 4.93 14.38
CA SER A 53 -15.88 5.86 14.73
C SER A 53 -14.58 5.49 14.02
N PRO A 54 -13.60 6.42 13.89
CA PRO A 54 -12.28 6.09 13.37
C PRO A 54 -11.60 4.93 14.09
N ALA A 55 -11.72 4.83 15.41
CA ALA A 55 -11.13 3.75 16.20
C ALA A 55 -11.79 2.39 15.94
N GLU A 56 -13.11 2.35 15.77
CA GLU A 56 -13.82 1.13 15.38
C GLU A 56 -13.43 0.70 13.97
N ASN A 57 -13.32 1.63 13.03
CA ASN A 57 -12.89 1.33 11.67
C ASN A 57 -11.45 0.81 11.62
N LEU A 58 -10.55 1.28 12.46
CA LEU A 58 -9.21 0.69 12.58
C LEU A 58 -9.28 -0.80 12.96
N ARG A 59 -10.16 -1.18 13.90
CA ARG A 59 -10.34 -2.58 14.31
C ARG A 59 -11.02 -3.44 13.23
N LEU A 60 -11.98 -2.86 12.51
CA LEU A 60 -12.78 -3.58 11.51
C LEU A 60 -12.05 -3.78 10.19
N LEU A 61 -11.26 -2.80 9.76
CA LEU A 61 -10.73 -2.72 8.40
C LEU A 61 -9.25 -3.07 8.30
N TYR A 62 -8.50 -2.95 9.39
CA TYR A 62 -7.06 -3.20 9.39
C TYR A 62 -6.69 -4.55 10.00
N ARG A 63 -5.62 -5.14 9.49
CA ARG A 63 -4.97 -6.26 10.16
C ARG A 63 -4.38 -5.79 11.49
N GLN A 64 -4.77 -6.44 12.59
CA GLN A 64 -4.29 -6.12 13.95
C GLN A 64 -4.38 -4.61 14.29
N GLY A 65 -5.45 -3.94 13.82
CA GLY A 65 -5.62 -2.50 14.05
C GLY A 65 -4.57 -1.61 13.38
N GLY A 66 -3.84 -2.10 12.36
CA GLY A 66 -2.80 -1.37 11.64
C GLY A 66 -1.41 -1.41 12.31
N LEU A 67 -1.18 -2.33 13.24
CA LEU A 67 0.05 -2.43 14.04
C LEU A 67 0.80 -3.75 13.84
N VAL A 68 0.93 -4.22 12.61
CA VAL A 68 1.77 -5.38 12.31
C VAL A 68 3.25 -4.99 12.44
N PRO A 69 4.04 -5.58 13.34
CA PRO A 69 5.41 -5.14 13.54
C PRO A 69 6.35 -5.66 12.42
N ILE A 70 7.16 -4.75 11.87
CA ILE A 70 8.39 -5.11 11.16
C ILE A 70 9.53 -4.92 12.15
N HIS A 71 10.06 -6.02 12.69
CA HIS A 71 11.08 -5.99 13.73
C HIS A 71 12.43 -5.50 13.19
N GLY A 72 13.09 -4.64 13.95
CA GLY A 72 14.38 -4.05 13.61
C GLY A 72 14.72 -2.92 14.57
N ALA A 73 15.67 -2.10 14.17
CA ALA A 73 16.02 -0.85 14.85
C ALA A 73 15.75 0.33 13.90
N PRO A 74 14.63 1.09 14.15
CA PRO A 74 13.57 0.83 15.13
C PRO A 74 12.62 -0.30 14.70
N THR A 75 11.72 -0.78 15.55
CA THR A 75 10.56 -1.57 15.11
C THR A 75 9.59 -0.65 14.39
N ILE A 76 9.19 -1.02 13.17
CA ILE A 76 8.34 -0.22 12.30
C ILE A 76 6.93 -0.84 12.26
N PRO A 77 5.89 -0.17 12.78
CA PRO A 77 4.51 -0.58 12.57
C PRO A 77 4.16 -0.57 11.07
N PHE A 78 3.55 -1.64 10.58
CA PHE A 78 3.07 -1.76 9.21
C PHE A 78 1.54 -1.81 9.19
N GLY A 79 0.94 -0.88 8.44
CA GLY A 79 -0.50 -0.79 8.26
C GLY A 79 -0.96 -1.42 6.95
N GLU A 80 -1.80 -2.47 7.04
CA GLU A 80 -2.49 -3.05 5.88
C GLU A 80 -3.96 -3.30 6.17
N GLY A 81 -4.79 -3.21 5.13
CA GLY A 81 -6.21 -3.53 5.21
C GLY A 81 -6.44 -5.04 5.22
N ARG A 82 -7.39 -5.50 6.06
CA ARG A 82 -7.90 -6.87 6.11
C ARG A 82 -9.42 -6.83 6.08
N CYS A 83 -9.97 -6.59 4.91
CA CYS A 83 -11.41 -6.52 4.64
C CYS A 83 -11.63 -6.68 3.14
N VAL A 84 -12.86 -6.92 2.69
CA VAL A 84 -13.20 -6.85 1.27
C VAL A 84 -12.81 -5.48 0.70
N GLY A 85 -12.00 -5.48 -0.37
CA GLY A 85 -11.37 -4.30 -0.94
C GLY A 85 -9.94 -4.05 -0.43
N GLY A 86 -9.47 -4.80 0.58
CA GLY A 86 -8.10 -4.72 1.11
C GLY A 86 -7.66 -3.32 1.51
N THR A 87 -6.38 -3.02 1.38
CA THR A 87 -5.78 -1.72 1.75
C THR A 87 -6.36 -0.53 0.99
N THR A 88 -7.04 -0.73 -0.16
CA THR A 88 -7.69 0.39 -0.89
C THR A 88 -8.82 1.04 -0.08
N VAL A 89 -9.41 0.32 0.87
CA VAL A 89 -10.46 0.85 1.75
C VAL A 89 -9.91 1.82 2.79
N VAL A 90 -8.64 1.68 3.15
CA VAL A 90 -8.01 2.39 4.27
C VAL A 90 -6.82 3.28 3.87
N ASN A 91 -6.56 3.46 2.60
CA ASN A 91 -5.49 4.33 2.10
C ASN A 91 -5.95 5.78 1.88
N GLY A 92 -5.02 6.65 1.45
CA GLY A 92 -5.29 8.05 1.15
C GLY A 92 -6.03 8.30 -0.17
N GLY A 93 -6.22 7.30 -1.02
CA GLY A 93 -6.80 7.45 -2.35
C GLY A 93 -5.86 8.16 -3.34
N LEU A 94 -4.57 8.18 -3.05
CA LEU A 94 -3.54 8.73 -3.95
C LEU A 94 -3.30 7.74 -5.09
N LEU A 95 -3.34 8.25 -6.32
CA LEU A 95 -2.96 7.51 -7.51
C LEU A 95 -1.94 8.31 -8.31
N TRP A 96 -0.76 7.74 -8.44
CA TRP A 96 0.35 8.30 -9.20
C TRP A 96 0.96 7.21 -10.06
N PRO A 97 1.14 7.42 -11.37
CA PRO A 97 1.83 6.47 -12.21
C PRO A 97 3.30 6.34 -11.79
N PRO A 98 3.92 5.18 -11.99
CA PRO A 98 5.36 5.03 -11.81
C PRO A 98 6.10 5.94 -12.80
N SER A 99 7.26 6.49 -12.41
CA SER A 99 8.04 7.29 -13.36
C SER A 99 8.61 6.43 -14.48
N GLU A 100 8.76 7.00 -15.67
CA GLU A 100 9.39 6.31 -16.82
C GLU A 100 10.79 5.82 -16.47
N HIS A 101 11.58 6.64 -15.79
CA HIS A 101 12.91 6.25 -15.32
C HIS A 101 12.87 4.98 -14.45
N LEU A 102 11.91 4.86 -13.53
CA LEU A 102 11.76 3.65 -12.71
C LEU A 102 11.44 2.43 -13.57
N LEU A 103 10.54 2.59 -14.54
CA LEU A 103 10.16 1.51 -15.44
C LEU A 103 11.34 1.06 -16.31
N GLU A 104 12.16 1.98 -16.81
CA GLU A 104 13.39 1.65 -17.54
C GLU A 104 14.41 0.93 -16.64
N CYS A 105 14.59 1.38 -15.39
CA CYS A 105 15.42 0.66 -14.43
C CYS A 105 14.93 -0.78 -14.20
N TRP A 106 13.62 -0.99 -14.13
CA TRP A 106 13.06 -2.33 -13.98
C TRP A 106 13.21 -3.16 -15.26
N ALA A 107 13.02 -2.58 -16.43
CA ALA A 107 13.22 -3.25 -17.71
C ALA A 107 14.67 -3.74 -17.88
N SER A 108 15.65 -2.97 -17.40
CA SER A 108 17.07 -3.37 -17.45
C SER A 108 17.40 -4.62 -16.62
N THR A 109 16.51 -5.06 -15.75
CA THR A 109 16.67 -6.30 -14.97
C THR A 109 16.36 -7.58 -15.77
N GLY A 110 16.08 -7.47 -17.06
CA GLY A 110 15.83 -8.61 -17.95
C GLY A 110 14.40 -9.16 -17.90
N VAL A 111 13.43 -8.33 -17.51
CA VAL A 111 12.01 -8.67 -17.54
C VAL A 111 11.30 -7.86 -18.62
N ASP A 112 10.86 -8.49 -19.66
CA ASP A 112 10.08 -7.84 -20.73
C ASP A 112 8.72 -7.38 -20.22
N GLY A 113 8.32 -6.17 -20.65
CA GLY A 113 6.98 -5.62 -20.39
C GLY A 113 6.92 -4.62 -19.26
N PHE A 114 8.05 -4.14 -18.74
CA PHE A 114 8.09 -3.03 -17.79
C PHE A 114 8.22 -1.65 -18.44
N ARG A 115 8.43 -1.60 -19.75
CA ARG A 115 8.57 -0.32 -20.45
C ARG A 115 7.29 0.49 -20.38
N ALA A 116 7.43 1.81 -20.31
CA ALA A 116 6.32 2.74 -20.14
C ALA A 116 5.19 2.52 -21.16
N HIS A 117 5.51 2.29 -22.43
CA HIS A 117 4.51 2.09 -23.48
C HIS A 117 3.68 0.80 -23.31
N HIS A 118 4.21 -0.25 -22.69
CA HIS A 118 3.44 -1.45 -22.38
C HIS A 118 2.45 -1.22 -21.24
N LEU A 119 2.84 -0.43 -20.25
CA LEU A 119 2.02 -0.22 -19.04
C LEU A 119 1.01 0.94 -19.21
N ALA A 120 1.34 1.93 -20.03
CA ALA A 120 0.54 3.16 -20.19
C ALA A 120 -0.96 2.91 -20.49
N PRO A 121 -1.37 2.02 -21.42
CA PRO A 121 -2.79 1.79 -21.68
C PRO A 121 -3.52 1.19 -20.48
N HIS A 122 -2.84 0.37 -19.67
CA HIS A 122 -3.39 -0.26 -18.47
C HIS A 122 -3.53 0.76 -17.34
N LEU A 123 -2.58 1.68 -17.17
CA LEU A 123 -2.67 2.79 -16.22
C LEU A 123 -3.81 3.74 -16.61
N ALA A 124 -3.92 4.12 -17.88
CA ALA A 124 -4.99 5.00 -18.38
C ALA A 124 -6.39 4.40 -18.11
N GLU A 125 -6.56 3.08 -18.29
CA GLU A 125 -7.81 2.41 -17.98
C GLU A 125 -8.12 2.41 -16.47
N VAL A 126 -7.11 2.20 -15.62
CA VAL A 126 -7.25 2.30 -14.16
C VAL A 126 -7.69 3.70 -13.75
N GLU A 127 -7.03 4.75 -14.27
CA GLU A 127 -7.38 6.15 -13.98
C GLU A 127 -8.80 6.49 -14.42
N ARG A 128 -9.17 6.10 -15.64
CA ARG A 128 -10.50 6.31 -16.19
C ARG A 128 -11.59 5.65 -15.34
N ARG A 129 -11.41 4.39 -14.93
CA ARG A 129 -12.37 3.65 -14.10
C ARG A 129 -12.53 4.24 -12.71
N LEU A 130 -11.43 4.63 -12.08
CA LEU A 130 -11.44 5.22 -10.75
C LEU A 130 -11.81 6.72 -10.77
N GLY A 131 -11.88 7.35 -11.94
CA GLY A 131 -12.15 8.78 -12.08
C GLY A 131 -11.08 9.60 -11.35
N VAL A 132 -9.81 9.34 -11.68
CA VAL A 132 -8.67 10.04 -11.06
C VAL A 132 -8.72 11.52 -11.47
N ILE A 133 -8.58 12.39 -10.49
CA ILE A 133 -8.54 13.84 -10.67
C ILE A 133 -7.35 14.43 -9.91
N ASP A 134 -6.82 15.52 -10.41
CA ASP A 134 -5.93 16.37 -9.63
C ASP A 134 -6.75 17.13 -8.58
N GLN A 135 -6.17 17.38 -7.41
CA GLN A 135 -6.83 18.17 -6.38
C GLN A 135 -7.02 19.61 -6.91
N PRO A 136 -8.25 20.11 -7.02
CA PRO A 136 -8.46 21.45 -7.58
C PRO A 136 -7.74 22.53 -6.76
N PRO A 137 -7.10 23.51 -7.41
CA PRO A 137 -6.51 24.66 -6.73
C PRO A 137 -7.56 25.38 -5.85
N GLY A 138 -7.14 25.87 -4.69
CA GLY A 138 -8.01 26.60 -3.74
C GLY A 138 -9.00 25.74 -2.94
N ARG A 139 -9.08 24.42 -3.18
CA ARG A 139 -9.87 23.48 -2.38
C ARG A 139 -8.99 22.61 -1.45
N GLY A 140 -7.73 22.97 -1.30
CA GLY A 140 -6.83 22.34 -0.35
C GLY A 140 -7.07 22.81 1.08
N ASN A 141 -6.64 22.03 2.03
CA ASN A 141 -6.59 22.43 3.43
C ASN A 141 -5.56 23.56 3.60
N ARG A 142 -5.66 24.36 4.67
CA ARG A 142 -4.67 25.39 4.97
C ARG A 142 -3.25 24.84 5.10
N ASP A 143 -3.08 23.67 5.69
CA ASP A 143 -1.81 22.93 5.79
C ASP A 143 -1.17 22.65 4.41
N SER A 144 -1.98 22.27 3.42
CA SER A 144 -1.53 22.07 2.03
C SER A 144 -1.17 23.39 1.35
N VAL A 145 -1.93 24.44 1.59
CA VAL A 145 -1.65 25.78 1.07
C VAL A 145 -0.32 26.32 1.64
N LEU A 146 -0.09 26.15 2.95
CA LEU A 146 1.16 26.55 3.60
C LEU A 146 2.36 25.79 3.02
N LEU A 147 2.22 24.47 2.79
CA LEU A 147 3.26 23.66 2.15
C LEU A 147 3.58 24.18 0.75
N ALA A 148 2.56 24.41 -0.08
CA ALA A 148 2.72 24.86 -1.46
C ALA A 148 3.39 26.24 -1.51
N GLN A 149 2.91 27.21 -0.72
CA GLN A 149 3.48 28.55 -0.64
C GLN A 149 4.94 28.56 -0.16
N ALA A 150 5.28 27.71 0.80
CA ALA A 150 6.65 27.57 1.28
C ALA A 150 7.55 26.96 0.19
N ALA A 151 7.06 25.93 -0.52
CA ALA A 151 7.78 25.35 -1.63
C ALA A 151 8.05 26.39 -2.74
N ASP A 152 7.04 27.20 -3.11
CA ASP A 152 7.19 28.28 -4.09
C ASP A 152 8.27 29.29 -3.64
N ARG A 153 8.28 29.72 -2.37
CA ARG A 153 9.30 30.65 -1.86
C ARG A 153 10.71 30.07 -1.86
N LEU A 154 10.83 28.75 -1.64
CA LEU A 154 12.10 28.03 -1.71
C LEU A 154 12.53 27.69 -3.14
N GLY A 155 11.68 27.95 -4.14
CA GLY A 155 11.92 27.51 -5.51
C GLY A 155 11.83 26.00 -5.71
N TRP A 156 11.10 25.30 -4.84
CA TRP A 156 10.97 23.85 -4.86
C TRP A 156 9.71 23.40 -5.58
N ARG A 157 9.82 22.30 -6.34
CA ARG A 157 8.71 21.72 -7.09
C ARG A 157 7.74 21.01 -6.16
N TRP A 158 6.48 21.29 -6.32
CA TRP A 158 5.36 20.58 -5.68
C TRP A 158 4.25 20.34 -6.71
N ALA A 159 3.31 19.47 -6.39
CA ALA A 159 2.15 19.19 -7.24
C ALA A 159 0.88 18.98 -6.41
N PRO A 160 -0.29 19.33 -6.97
CA PRO A 160 -1.56 18.86 -6.45
C PRO A 160 -1.61 17.34 -6.42
N ALA A 161 -2.24 16.78 -5.40
CA ALA A 161 -2.33 15.33 -5.32
C ALA A 161 -3.32 14.76 -6.33
N ARG A 162 -2.90 13.70 -7.03
CA ARG A 162 -3.78 12.92 -7.91
C ARG A 162 -4.58 11.93 -7.07
N ARG A 163 -5.89 11.92 -7.22
CA ARG A 163 -6.79 11.22 -6.30
C ARG A 163 -7.89 10.44 -7.01
N ALA A 164 -8.09 9.21 -6.60
CA ALA A 164 -9.22 8.38 -6.98
C ALA A 164 -10.45 8.72 -6.12
N VAL A 165 -11.19 9.76 -6.49
CA VAL A 165 -12.35 10.23 -5.72
C VAL A 165 -13.47 10.72 -6.63
N ARG A 166 -14.72 10.46 -6.23
CA ARG A 166 -15.93 10.99 -6.89
C ARG A 166 -16.82 11.66 -5.85
N GLY A 167 -17.03 12.97 -5.95
CA GLY A 167 -17.88 13.71 -5.01
C GLY A 167 -17.32 13.74 -3.58
N CYS A 168 -16.02 14.02 -3.41
CA CYS A 168 -15.41 14.13 -2.09
C CYS A 168 -16.09 15.21 -1.25
N ARG A 169 -16.48 14.85 0.00
CA ARG A 169 -17.10 15.76 0.96
C ARG A 169 -16.15 16.23 2.06
N HIS A 170 -14.86 16.13 1.85
CA HIS A 170 -13.80 16.68 2.72
C HIS A 170 -13.88 16.19 4.19
N ALA A 171 -14.26 14.93 4.41
CA ALA A 171 -14.49 14.39 5.75
C ALA A 171 -13.19 14.04 6.51
N ASN A 172 -12.00 14.26 5.95
CA ASN A 172 -10.69 13.97 6.54
C ASN A 172 -10.52 12.53 7.11
N ARG A 173 -11.27 11.55 6.58
CA ARG A 173 -11.32 10.17 7.11
C ARG A 173 -10.87 9.10 6.11
N CYS A 174 -10.10 9.46 5.08
CA CYS A 174 -9.72 8.51 4.01
C CYS A 174 -9.01 7.26 4.56
N VAL A 175 -8.07 7.44 5.49
CA VAL A 175 -7.25 6.35 6.06
C VAL A 175 -7.96 5.55 7.16
N THR A 176 -9.14 5.95 7.58
CA THR A 176 -9.97 5.21 8.52
C THR A 176 -11.30 4.75 7.92
N GLY A 177 -11.35 4.65 6.58
CA GLY A 177 -12.55 4.34 5.82
C GLY A 177 -13.34 5.60 5.46
N CYS A 178 -13.49 5.84 4.15
CA CYS A 178 -14.24 6.99 3.65
C CYS A 178 -15.72 6.88 4.04
N PRO A 179 -16.28 7.82 4.83
CA PRO A 179 -17.67 7.68 5.33
C PRO A 179 -18.71 7.88 4.24
N THR A 180 -18.36 8.49 3.13
CA THR A 180 -19.30 8.81 2.03
C THR A 180 -19.16 7.88 0.83
N GLY A 181 -18.18 6.95 0.83
CA GLY A 181 -17.86 6.13 -0.33
C GLY A 181 -17.25 6.91 -1.51
N ALA A 182 -16.97 8.20 -1.34
CA ALA A 182 -16.39 9.05 -2.39
C ALA A 182 -15.00 8.57 -2.85
N LYS A 183 -14.18 8.03 -1.94
CA LYS A 183 -12.91 7.40 -2.28
C LYS A 183 -13.17 6.09 -3.02
N GLN A 184 -12.63 5.99 -4.23
CA GLN A 184 -12.86 4.87 -5.14
C GLN A 184 -11.98 3.67 -4.77
N SER A 185 -12.31 3.03 -3.64
CA SER A 185 -11.71 1.75 -3.23
C SER A 185 -12.27 0.59 -4.04
N MET A 186 -11.63 -0.57 -4.02
CA MET A 186 -12.13 -1.79 -4.64
C MET A 186 -13.55 -2.14 -4.15
N LEU A 187 -13.85 -1.87 -2.87
CA LEU A 187 -15.16 -2.12 -2.25
C LEU A 187 -16.32 -1.38 -2.96
N VAL A 188 -16.08 -0.18 -3.49
CA VAL A 188 -17.13 0.65 -4.10
C VAL A 188 -17.01 0.79 -5.61
N SER A 189 -15.93 0.28 -6.23
CA SER A 189 -15.66 0.43 -7.66
C SER A 189 -15.55 -0.91 -8.38
N TYR A 190 -14.40 -1.57 -8.33
CA TYR A 190 -14.10 -2.77 -9.13
C TYR A 190 -14.89 -4.00 -8.70
N LEU A 191 -15.00 -4.29 -7.40
CA LEU A 191 -15.69 -5.49 -6.93
C LEU A 191 -17.19 -5.46 -7.25
N PRO A 192 -17.94 -4.37 -6.99
CA PRO A 192 -19.34 -4.30 -7.42
C PRO A 192 -19.52 -4.38 -8.95
N ALA A 193 -18.53 -3.91 -9.73
CA ALA A 193 -18.55 -4.07 -11.18
C ALA A 193 -18.33 -5.53 -11.59
N ALA A 194 -17.41 -6.25 -10.96
CA ALA A 194 -17.19 -7.67 -11.20
C ALA A 194 -18.42 -8.53 -10.79
N GLU A 195 -19.05 -8.20 -9.66
CA GLU A 195 -20.28 -8.90 -9.19
C GLU A 195 -21.45 -8.72 -10.17
N ARG A 196 -21.60 -7.56 -10.80
CA ARG A 196 -22.59 -7.35 -11.89
C ARG A 196 -22.33 -8.24 -13.11
N LEU A 197 -21.09 -8.72 -13.28
CA LEU A 197 -20.67 -9.69 -14.30
C LEU A 197 -20.58 -11.12 -13.74
N ALA A 198 -21.35 -11.40 -12.68
CA ALA A 198 -21.49 -12.70 -12.01
C ALA A 198 -20.23 -13.21 -11.28
N ALA A 199 -19.23 -12.39 -11.02
CA ALA A 199 -18.16 -12.77 -10.08
C ALA A 199 -18.73 -12.91 -8.66
N VAL A 200 -18.21 -13.89 -7.91
CA VAL A 200 -18.65 -14.16 -6.53
C VAL A 200 -17.54 -13.78 -5.56
N VAL A 201 -17.76 -12.77 -4.72
CA VAL A 201 -16.87 -12.40 -3.64
C VAL A 201 -17.22 -13.17 -2.37
N GLU A 202 -16.26 -13.90 -1.81
CA GLU A 202 -16.41 -14.73 -0.62
C GLU A 202 -15.59 -14.14 0.54
N PRO A 203 -16.18 -13.29 1.40
CA PRO A 203 -15.51 -12.76 2.59
C PRO A 203 -15.26 -13.84 3.64
N ASP A 204 -14.46 -13.50 4.65
CA ASP A 204 -14.11 -14.37 5.79
C ASP A 204 -13.56 -15.74 5.37
N THR A 205 -12.98 -15.82 4.15
CA THR A 205 -12.48 -17.03 3.52
C THR A 205 -10.97 -16.97 3.35
N ARG A 206 -10.25 -17.53 4.32
CA ARG A 206 -8.79 -17.50 4.35
C ARG A 206 -8.20 -18.70 3.64
N VAL A 207 -7.49 -18.47 2.54
CA VAL A 207 -6.68 -19.49 1.88
C VAL A 207 -5.47 -19.84 2.75
N VAL A 208 -5.23 -21.13 2.95
CA VAL A 208 -4.18 -21.62 3.88
C VAL A 208 -3.09 -22.41 3.16
N ARG A 209 -3.37 -23.02 2.01
CA ARG A 209 -2.43 -23.82 1.25
C ARG A 209 -2.89 -23.99 -0.21
N LEU A 210 -1.93 -24.05 -1.12
CA LEU A 210 -2.09 -24.48 -2.53
C LEU A 210 -1.51 -25.89 -2.63
N GLU A 211 -2.31 -26.85 -3.09
CA GLU A 211 -1.86 -28.19 -3.46
C GLU A 211 -1.53 -28.18 -4.96
N HIS A 212 -0.43 -28.80 -5.35
CA HIS A 212 0.05 -28.76 -6.74
C HIS A 212 0.78 -30.05 -7.11
N ASP A 213 0.87 -30.31 -8.42
CA ASP A 213 1.58 -31.45 -9.01
C ASP A 213 3.05 -31.15 -9.38
N GLY A 214 3.54 -29.97 -9.03
CA GLY A 214 4.86 -29.45 -9.40
C GLY A 214 4.78 -28.35 -10.46
N THR A 215 3.79 -28.37 -11.33
CA THR A 215 3.60 -27.42 -12.44
C THR A 215 2.26 -26.68 -12.41
N ARG A 216 1.27 -27.25 -11.74
CA ARG A 216 -0.10 -26.71 -11.67
C ARG A 216 -0.66 -26.81 -10.25
N VAL A 217 -1.33 -25.75 -9.82
CA VAL A 217 -2.18 -25.80 -8.65
C VAL A 217 -3.42 -26.62 -8.96
N THR A 218 -3.66 -27.68 -8.20
CA THR A 218 -4.76 -28.64 -8.38
C THR A 218 -5.89 -28.37 -7.38
N VAL A 219 -5.55 -28.00 -6.13
CA VAL A 219 -6.52 -27.68 -5.08
C VAL A 219 -6.08 -26.45 -4.31
N VAL A 220 -7.02 -25.55 -4.04
CA VAL A 220 -6.84 -24.45 -3.12
C VAL A 220 -7.62 -24.75 -1.83
N HIS A 221 -6.89 -24.83 -0.72
CA HIS A 221 -7.46 -25.10 0.60
C HIS A 221 -7.74 -23.80 1.32
N ALA A 222 -8.98 -23.62 1.78
CA ALA A 222 -9.40 -22.45 2.53
C ALA A 222 -10.12 -22.82 3.84
N LEU A 223 -10.21 -21.83 4.71
CA LEU A 223 -10.96 -21.89 5.98
C LEU A 223 -11.98 -20.75 6.01
N ARG A 224 -13.24 -21.08 6.34
CA ARG A 224 -14.31 -20.12 6.65
C ARG A 224 -15.03 -20.60 7.90
N ASP A 225 -15.15 -19.77 8.91
CA ASP A 225 -15.83 -20.11 10.19
C ASP A 225 -15.35 -21.44 10.79
N GLY A 226 -14.04 -21.69 10.74
CA GLY A 226 -13.42 -22.94 11.20
C GLY A 226 -13.65 -24.15 10.29
N ARG A 227 -14.46 -24.04 9.24
CA ARG A 227 -14.75 -25.13 8.29
C ARG A 227 -13.72 -25.13 7.16
N ARG A 228 -13.32 -26.33 6.74
CA ARG A 228 -12.42 -26.53 5.59
C ARG A 228 -13.22 -26.50 4.28
N LEU A 229 -12.69 -25.75 3.31
CA LEU A 229 -13.21 -25.64 1.95
C LEU A 229 -12.12 -26.05 0.97
N ARG A 230 -12.50 -26.61 -0.16
CA ARG A 230 -11.63 -26.97 -1.27
C ARG A 230 -12.15 -26.32 -2.55
N TYR A 231 -11.27 -25.64 -3.28
CA TYR A 231 -11.55 -25.10 -4.59
C TYR A 231 -10.70 -25.81 -5.62
N LEU A 232 -11.30 -26.15 -6.76
CA LEU A 232 -10.66 -26.81 -7.92
C LEU A 232 -10.70 -25.84 -9.11
N PRO A 233 -9.81 -24.83 -9.14
CA PRO A 233 -9.79 -23.82 -10.19
C PRO A 233 -9.05 -24.32 -11.43
N GLN A 234 -9.43 -23.82 -12.62
CA GLN A 234 -8.62 -23.99 -13.82
C GLN A 234 -7.38 -23.10 -13.74
N THR A 235 -7.53 -21.84 -13.23
CA THR A 235 -6.43 -20.91 -12.99
C THR A 235 -6.56 -20.18 -11.66
N VAL A 236 -5.43 -19.78 -11.08
CA VAL A 236 -5.34 -19.06 -9.78
C VAL A 236 -4.64 -17.74 -9.99
N PHE A 237 -5.27 -16.65 -9.54
CA PHE A 237 -4.67 -15.32 -9.42
C PHE A 237 -4.42 -15.04 -7.95
N LEU A 238 -3.15 -14.98 -7.57
CA LEU A 238 -2.72 -14.74 -6.19
C LEU A 238 -2.48 -13.25 -5.98
N ALA A 239 -3.32 -12.63 -5.15
CA ALA A 239 -3.33 -11.21 -4.82
C ALA A 239 -3.54 -10.96 -3.32
N ALA A 240 -2.98 -11.82 -2.46
CA ALA A 240 -3.13 -11.77 -1.01
C ALA A 240 -2.27 -10.67 -0.33
N GLY A 241 -1.75 -9.73 -1.12
CA GLY A 241 -0.80 -8.72 -0.70
C GLY A 241 0.62 -9.27 -0.51
N PRO A 242 1.64 -8.39 -0.46
CA PRO A 242 3.04 -8.84 -0.54
C PRO A 242 3.45 -9.79 0.60
N ILE A 243 2.88 -9.63 1.78
CA ILE A 243 3.17 -10.52 2.91
C ILE A 243 2.38 -11.82 2.79
N GLY A 244 1.07 -11.73 2.51
CA GLY A 244 0.19 -12.90 2.40
C GLY A 244 0.55 -13.79 1.23
N SER A 245 0.85 -13.23 0.06
CA SER A 245 1.26 -13.98 -1.14
C SER A 245 2.57 -14.73 -0.92
N ALA A 246 3.60 -14.07 -0.39
CA ALA A 246 4.87 -14.73 -0.08
C ALA A 246 4.72 -15.84 0.97
N LEU A 247 3.91 -15.61 2.00
CA LEU A 247 3.64 -16.61 3.05
C LEU A 247 2.90 -17.82 2.50
N LEU A 248 1.91 -17.60 1.63
CA LEU A 248 1.13 -18.68 1.02
C LEU A 248 1.99 -19.53 0.09
N LEU A 249 2.84 -18.91 -0.74
CA LEU A 249 3.79 -19.65 -1.60
C LEU A 249 4.74 -20.51 -0.77
N ARG A 250 5.31 -19.96 0.30
CA ARG A 250 6.19 -20.72 1.21
C ARG A 250 5.50 -21.92 1.87
N ARG A 251 4.27 -21.72 2.37
CA ARG A 251 3.46 -22.80 2.98
C ARG A 251 3.09 -23.87 1.96
N SER A 252 3.08 -23.52 0.70
CA SER A 252 2.75 -24.43 -0.40
C SER A 252 3.98 -24.99 -1.09
N ALA A 253 5.20 -24.73 -0.60
CA ALA A 253 6.48 -25.14 -1.17
C ALA A 253 6.70 -24.64 -2.63
N ILE A 254 6.13 -23.50 -2.99
CA ILE A 254 6.24 -22.88 -4.33
C ILE A 254 7.31 -21.78 -4.30
N GLY A 255 8.18 -21.74 -5.32
CA GLY A 255 9.22 -20.70 -5.47
C GLY A 255 10.42 -20.84 -4.51
N GLY A 256 10.56 -21.99 -3.84
CA GLY A 256 11.70 -22.32 -3.01
C GLY A 256 11.94 -21.30 -1.87
N ARG A 257 13.17 -20.76 -1.80
CA ARG A 257 13.56 -19.75 -0.79
C ARG A 257 13.32 -18.31 -1.25
N GLY A 258 12.83 -18.08 -2.47
CA GLY A 258 12.65 -16.76 -3.07
C GLY A 258 11.56 -15.92 -2.38
N PRO A 259 10.32 -16.45 -2.20
CA PRO A 259 9.22 -15.67 -1.65
C PRO A 259 9.52 -15.07 -0.28
N GLY A 260 9.39 -13.76 -0.13
CA GLY A 260 9.64 -13.03 1.10
C GLY A 260 11.10 -12.95 1.55
N ARG A 261 12.08 -13.29 0.69
CA ARG A 261 13.51 -13.16 0.98
C ARG A 261 13.94 -11.68 1.05
N ALA A 262 13.35 -10.85 0.22
CA ALA A 262 13.55 -9.41 0.20
C ALA A 262 12.20 -8.74 -0.07
N ILE A 263 11.75 -7.92 0.86
CA ILE A 263 10.51 -7.14 0.75
C ILE A 263 10.94 -5.69 0.74
N ALA A 264 10.70 -4.99 -0.37
CA ALA A 264 10.90 -3.56 -0.45
C ALA A 264 9.76 -2.84 0.28
N PHE A 265 10.07 -1.73 0.92
CA PHE A 265 9.06 -0.94 1.63
C PHE A 265 9.44 0.55 1.66
N HIS A 266 8.45 1.41 1.81
CA HIS A 266 8.69 2.80 2.14
C HIS A 266 8.64 2.98 3.64
N VAL A 267 9.52 3.81 4.15
CA VAL A 267 9.48 4.28 5.53
C VAL A 267 8.88 5.67 5.54
N ASN A 268 7.99 5.92 6.49
CA ASN A 268 7.45 7.25 6.70
C ASN A 268 7.76 7.68 8.13
N PHE A 269 8.02 8.97 8.30
CA PHE A 269 7.98 9.63 9.61
C PHE A 269 7.00 10.80 9.58
N ARG A 270 6.53 11.18 10.76
CA ARG A 270 5.62 12.30 10.92
C ARG A 270 6.35 13.43 11.65
N THR A 271 6.16 14.64 11.14
CA THR A 271 6.58 15.86 11.82
C THR A 271 5.32 16.64 12.17
N VAL A 272 5.13 16.91 13.46
CA VAL A 272 4.05 17.76 13.91
C VAL A 272 4.56 19.20 13.92
N ALA A 273 3.85 20.09 13.24
CA ALA A 273 4.17 21.51 13.15
C ALA A 273 3.10 22.34 13.87
N ARG A 274 3.54 23.24 14.75
CA ARG A 274 2.69 24.25 15.37
C ARG A 274 2.93 25.61 14.73
N PHE A 275 1.83 26.29 14.42
CA PHE A 275 1.82 27.61 13.80
C PHE A 275 1.32 28.68 14.79
N SER A 276 1.63 29.93 14.53
CA SER A 276 1.09 31.07 15.29
C SER A 276 -0.36 31.38 14.90
N GLU A 277 -0.74 31.04 13.66
CA GLU A 277 -2.10 31.20 13.11
C GLU A 277 -2.92 29.91 13.24
N SER A 278 -4.23 30.00 13.05
CA SER A 278 -5.12 28.85 12.95
C SER A 278 -4.97 28.18 11.59
N VAL A 279 -4.63 26.88 11.57
CA VAL A 279 -4.46 26.06 10.37
C VAL A 279 -5.66 25.14 10.13
N ARG A 280 -6.35 24.75 11.20
CA ARG A 280 -7.55 23.90 11.17
C ARG A 280 -7.38 22.62 10.33
N ALA A 281 -6.22 21.96 10.46
CA ALA A 281 -5.87 20.76 9.68
C ALA A 281 -6.73 19.53 9.99
N THR A 282 -7.64 19.62 10.97
CA THR A 282 -8.70 18.64 11.21
C THR A 282 -9.80 18.65 10.15
N GLU A 283 -9.88 19.72 9.36
CA GLU A 283 -10.89 19.90 8.33
C GLU A 283 -10.32 19.61 6.92
N GLY A 284 -11.20 19.38 5.96
CA GLY A 284 -10.82 19.27 4.57
C GLY A 284 -10.46 17.84 4.12
N THR A 285 -9.53 17.74 3.19
CA THR A 285 -9.12 16.48 2.55
C THR A 285 -7.64 16.22 2.81
N ILE A 286 -7.27 15.00 3.16
CA ILE A 286 -5.87 14.62 3.38
C ILE A 286 -5.07 14.61 2.07
N PHE A 287 -3.75 14.82 2.17
CA PHE A 287 -2.78 14.65 1.08
C PHE A 287 -3.10 15.47 -0.18
N THR A 288 -3.54 16.73 -0.05
CA THR A 288 -3.98 17.51 -1.21
C THR A 288 -2.84 18.23 -1.95
N ALA A 289 -1.65 18.33 -1.35
CA ALA A 289 -0.43 18.80 -1.99
C ALA A 289 0.73 17.86 -1.66
N GLN A 290 1.69 17.74 -2.55
CA GLN A 290 2.86 16.90 -2.37
C GLN A 290 4.12 17.62 -2.86
N LEU A 291 5.13 17.73 -2.00
CA LEU A 291 6.46 18.18 -2.40
C LEU A 291 7.09 17.13 -3.31
N GLN A 292 7.58 17.55 -4.48
CA GLN A 292 8.17 16.71 -5.52
C GLN A 292 9.68 16.97 -5.73
N GLU A 293 10.24 18.02 -5.14
CA GLU A 293 11.61 18.46 -5.37
C GLU A 293 12.64 17.34 -5.17
N PHE A 294 12.41 16.48 -4.18
CA PHE A 294 13.33 15.39 -3.84
C PHE A 294 12.79 14.02 -4.25
N ALA A 295 11.83 13.98 -5.18
CA ALA A 295 11.18 12.76 -5.64
C ALA A 295 12.18 11.76 -6.25
N ASP A 296 13.14 12.25 -7.02
CA ASP A 296 14.19 11.43 -7.66
C ASP A 296 15.15 10.81 -6.63
N ARG A 297 15.23 11.40 -5.43
CA ARG A 297 15.94 10.83 -4.29
C ARG A 297 15.05 9.94 -3.42
N GLY A 298 13.81 9.70 -3.82
CA GLY A 298 12.83 8.88 -3.09
C GLY A 298 12.22 9.56 -1.87
N VAL A 299 12.25 10.90 -1.79
CA VAL A 299 11.69 11.66 -0.67
C VAL A 299 10.49 12.49 -1.13
N ARG A 300 9.38 12.40 -0.39
CA ARG A 300 8.16 13.21 -0.59
C ARG A 300 7.61 13.68 0.74
N VAL A 301 7.10 14.92 0.76
CA VAL A 301 6.46 15.50 1.95
C VAL A 301 5.03 15.87 1.59
N MET A 302 4.09 15.54 2.47
CA MET A 302 2.67 15.83 2.27
C MET A 302 1.96 16.05 3.59
N PRO A 303 0.92 16.91 3.67
CA PRO A 303 0.09 17.04 4.86
C PRO A 303 -0.66 15.74 5.11
N ALA A 304 -0.75 15.33 6.37
CA ALA A 304 -1.40 14.09 6.78
C ALA A 304 -2.79 14.35 7.39
N ASN A 305 -3.51 13.27 7.65
CA ASN A 305 -4.75 13.34 8.40
C ASN A 305 -4.49 13.82 9.85
N LEU A 306 -5.24 14.80 10.30
CA LEU A 306 -5.24 15.29 11.68
C LEU A 306 -6.57 14.97 12.37
N THR A 307 -6.48 14.23 13.44
CA THR A 307 -7.51 14.00 14.46
C THR A 307 -6.81 13.96 15.81
N PRO A 308 -7.50 14.13 16.94
CA PRO A 308 -6.87 13.96 18.26
C PRO A 308 -6.10 12.63 18.38
N GLY A 309 -6.69 11.52 17.89
CA GLY A 309 -6.05 10.21 17.93
C GLY A 309 -4.83 10.09 17.00
N SER A 310 -4.86 10.66 15.78
CA SER A 310 -3.70 10.64 14.88
C SER A 310 -2.58 11.56 15.37
N LEU A 311 -2.90 12.67 16.05
CA LEU A 311 -1.92 13.52 16.70
C LEU A 311 -1.25 12.81 17.87
N ALA A 312 -2.02 12.20 18.76
CA ALA A 312 -1.48 11.41 19.87
C ALA A 312 -0.57 10.27 19.36
N ALA A 313 -0.98 9.58 18.27
CA ALA A 313 -0.14 8.57 17.63
C ALA A 313 1.13 9.15 16.97
N ALA A 314 1.08 10.39 16.44
CA ALA A 314 2.25 11.05 15.87
C ALA A 314 3.23 11.52 16.96
N LEU A 315 2.77 11.69 18.18
CA LEU A 315 3.54 12.12 19.34
C LEU A 315 3.78 10.99 20.36
N ALA A 316 3.58 9.73 19.96
CA ALA A 316 3.69 8.60 20.90
C ALA A 316 5.06 8.48 21.58
N ALA A 317 6.13 8.97 20.95
CA ALA A 317 7.47 9.02 21.53
C ALA A 317 7.69 10.24 22.46
N HIS A 318 6.79 11.24 22.45
CA HIS A 318 6.94 12.47 23.23
C HIS A 318 6.35 12.35 24.63
N PRO A 319 6.82 13.16 25.61
CA PRO A 319 6.22 13.21 26.95
C PRO A 319 4.72 13.57 26.91
N ALA A 320 3.93 13.00 27.83
CA ALA A 320 2.49 13.20 27.89
C ALA A 320 2.10 14.70 27.94
N GLY A 321 2.81 15.53 28.72
CA GLY A 321 2.56 16.97 28.77
C GLY A 321 2.77 17.68 27.43
N THR A 322 3.61 17.16 26.53
CA THR A 322 3.73 17.69 25.16
C THR A 322 2.49 17.33 24.33
N VAL A 323 2.00 16.10 24.48
CA VAL A 323 0.78 15.66 23.79
C VAL A 323 -0.42 16.52 24.23
N ASP A 324 -0.60 16.72 25.54
CA ASP A 324 -1.69 17.54 26.10
C ASP A 324 -1.62 18.99 25.61
N ARG A 325 -0.41 19.58 25.60
CA ARG A 325 -0.19 20.93 25.10
C ARG A 325 -0.53 21.08 23.62
N MET A 326 -0.21 20.08 22.79
CA MET A 326 -0.55 20.09 21.37
C MET A 326 -2.05 19.86 21.14
N LEU A 327 -2.69 18.99 21.91
CA LEU A 327 -4.14 18.77 21.83
C LEU A 327 -4.93 20.02 22.23
N ALA A 328 -4.45 20.80 23.22
CA ALA A 328 -5.07 22.06 23.61
C ALA A 328 -4.99 23.17 22.53
N GLN A 329 -4.11 23.01 21.53
CA GLN A 329 -3.90 23.95 20.44
C GLN A 329 -4.19 23.33 19.06
N LEU A 330 -5.10 22.37 18.99
CA LEU A 330 -5.33 21.52 17.82
C LEU A 330 -5.64 22.31 16.54
N ASP A 331 -6.25 23.49 16.64
CA ASP A 331 -6.55 24.38 15.52
C ASP A 331 -5.30 24.99 14.86
N ARG A 332 -4.17 25.05 15.59
CA ARG A 332 -2.87 25.57 15.13
C ARG A 332 -1.87 24.49 14.78
N ILE A 333 -2.29 23.22 14.83
CA ILE A 333 -1.43 22.08 14.58
C ILE A 333 -1.69 21.52 13.19
N ALA A 334 -0.61 21.15 12.50
CA ALA A 334 -0.67 20.28 11.33
C ALA A 334 0.34 19.14 11.47
N VAL A 335 0.02 18.00 10.85
CA VAL A 335 0.92 16.85 10.78
C VAL A 335 1.34 16.68 9.34
N TYR A 336 2.63 16.58 9.10
CA TYR A 336 3.20 16.28 7.79
C TYR A 336 3.87 14.92 7.79
N THR A 337 3.57 14.13 6.77
CA THR A 337 4.21 12.84 6.55
C THR A 337 5.31 12.99 5.51
N THR A 338 6.50 12.56 5.88
CA THR A 338 7.62 12.41 4.94
C THR A 338 7.76 10.95 4.60
N GLN A 339 7.57 10.61 3.32
CA GLN A 339 7.81 9.29 2.77
C GLN A 339 9.23 9.19 2.25
N VAL A 340 9.91 8.11 2.59
CA VAL A 340 11.29 7.83 2.19
C VAL A 340 11.38 6.43 1.58
N SER A 341 11.93 6.34 0.37
CA SER A 341 12.21 5.07 -0.31
C SER A 341 13.56 4.54 0.13
N VAL A 342 13.55 3.63 1.10
CA VAL A 342 14.78 3.01 1.62
C VAL A 342 15.27 1.89 0.71
N GLN A 343 16.58 1.64 0.70
CA GLN A 343 17.22 0.54 -0.01
C GLN A 343 17.22 -0.76 0.82
N GLY A 344 17.20 -0.62 2.14
CA GLY A 344 17.06 -1.74 3.06
C GLY A 344 15.76 -2.51 2.81
N THR A 345 15.80 -3.82 2.99
CA THR A 345 14.64 -4.68 2.79
C THR A 345 14.23 -5.37 4.08
N ALA A 346 12.96 -5.76 4.15
CA ALA A 346 12.49 -6.67 5.17
C ALA A 346 12.55 -8.13 4.65
N ARG A 347 12.63 -9.08 5.58
CA ARG A 347 12.56 -10.52 5.33
C ARG A 347 11.37 -11.12 6.04
N LEU A 348 10.67 -11.99 5.34
CA LEU A 348 9.61 -12.81 5.92
C LEU A 348 10.23 -14.06 6.55
N LEU A 349 9.97 -14.25 7.83
CA LEU A 349 10.25 -15.48 8.56
C LEU A 349 8.92 -16.18 8.83
N ALA A 350 8.75 -17.39 8.33
CA ALA A 350 7.60 -18.23 8.65
C ALA A 350 7.91 -18.98 9.94
N VAL A 351 7.25 -18.60 11.01
CA VAL A 351 7.46 -19.23 12.33
C VAL A 351 6.26 -20.12 12.64
N PRO A 352 6.45 -21.42 12.90
CA PRO A 352 5.37 -22.31 13.30
C PRO A 352 4.59 -21.74 14.50
N GLY A 353 3.27 -21.68 14.40
CA GLY A 353 2.39 -21.14 15.44
C GLY A 353 2.25 -19.61 15.46
N LEU A 354 3.27 -18.85 15.05
CA LEU A 354 3.24 -17.37 15.04
C LEU A 354 2.87 -16.78 13.66
N GLY A 355 2.95 -17.58 12.59
CA GLY A 355 2.65 -17.11 11.24
C GLY A 355 3.81 -16.35 10.59
N ALA A 356 3.55 -15.14 10.07
CA ALA A 356 4.56 -14.30 9.43
C ALA A 356 5.22 -13.37 10.45
N VAL A 357 6.54 -13.46 10.57
CA VAL A 357 7.37 -12.49 11.30
C VAL A 357 8.21 -11.72 10.29
N LEU A 358 8.13 -10.40 10.32
CA LEU A 358 8.90 -9.53 9.44
C LEU A 358 10.10 -8.97 10.20
N ARG A 359 11.27 -8.96 9.56
CA ARG A 359 12.49 -8.37 10.11
C ARG A 359 13.19 -7.50 9.06
N HIS A 360 13.48 -6.26 9.41
CA HIS A 360 14.20 -5.32 8.53
C HIS A 360 15.57 -4.92 9.09
N ARG A 361 16.35 -4.29 8.21
CA ARG A 361 17.58 -3.59 8.57
C ARG A 361 17.71 -2.35 7.69
N LEU A 362 17.79 -1.18 8.33
CA LEU A 362 18.15 0.06 7.66
C LEU A 362 19.67 0.05 7.39
N THR A 363 20.05 0.43 6.18
CA THR A 363 21.46 0.57 5.78
C THR A 363 22.06 1.90 6.30
N GLY A 364 23.34 2.11 6.14
CA GLY A 364 23.98 3.42 6.41
C GLY A 364 23.37 4.52 5.55
N SER A 365 23.25 4.25 4.24
CA SER A 365 22.64 5.18 3.28
C SER A 365 21.16 5.48 3.57
N ASP A 366 20.39 4.52 4.10
CA ASP A 366 19.02 4.78 4.51
C ASP A 366 18.93 5.77 5.68
N ARG A 367 19.85 5.63 6.65
CA ARG A 367 19.92 6.56 7.78
C ARG A 367 20.30 7.97 7.34
N ASP A 368 21.25 8.10 6.41
CA ASP A 368 21.64 9.39 5.84
C ASP A 368 20.49 10.00 5.04
N LEU A 369 19.77 9.19 4.27
CA LEU A 369 18.59 9.63 3.54
C LEU A 369 17.46 10.10 4.46
N LEU A 370 17.21 9.38 5.57
CA LEU A 370 16.22 9.78 6.59
C LEU A 370 16.59 11.11 7.23
N ARG A 371 17.87 11.33 7.59
CA ARG A 371 18.36 12.61 8.11
C ARG A 371 18.20 13.74 7.10
N SER A 372 18.59 13.51 5.86
CA SER A 372 18.42 14.48 4.76
C SER A 372 16.95 14.80 4.51
N ALA A 373 16.08 13.78 4.51
CA ALA A 373 14.63 13.95 4.35
C ALA A 373 14.02 14.79 5.48
N PHE A 374 14.46 14.59 6.73
CA PHE A 374 14.03 15.42 7.85
C PHE A 374 14.52 16.86 7.69
N ARG A 375 15.77 17.10 7.28
CA ARG A 375 16.32 18.44 7.04
C ARG A 375 15.43 19.21 6.06
N HIS A 376 15.10 18.63 4.90
CA HIS A 376 14.24 19.27 3.91
C HIS A 376 12.82 19.48 4.43
N THR A 377 12.29 18.53 5.20
CA THR A 377 10.97 18.68 5.84
C THR A 377 10.96 19.86 6.81
N ALA A 378 11.98 19.97 7.66
CA ALA A 378 12.09 21.04 8.64
C ALA A 378 12.25 22.43 7.97
N GLU A 379 13.11 22.52 6.94
CA GLU A 379 13.30 23.73 6.16
C GLU A 379 11.98 24.19 5.53
N LEU A 380 11.25 23.28 4.86
CA LEU A 380 9.94 23.57 4.28
C LEU A 380 8.93 24.05 5.33
N LEU A 381 8.85 23.39 6.50
CA LEU A 381 7.84 23.72 7.49
C LEU A 381 8.16 25.00 8.25
N MET A 382 9.41 25.32 8.48
CA MET A 382 9.82 26.60 9.06
C MET A 382 9.56 27.74 8.06
N GLU A 383 9.87 27.56 6.79
CA GLU A 383 9.51 28.49 5.73
C GLU A 383 7.97 28.66 5.61
N ALA A 384 7.21 27.61 5.91
CA ALA A 384 5.75 27.67 5.98
C ALA A 384 5.23 28.48 7.18
N GLY A 385 6.10 28.94 8.10
CA GLY A 385 5.74 29.72 9.27
C GLY A 385 5.51 28.88 10.54
N ALA A 386 5.97 27.63 10.57
CA ALA A 386 5.94 26.83 11.79
C ALA A 386 6.85 27.46 12.86
N VAL A 387 6.31 27.66 14.06
CA VAL A 387 7.03 28.22 15.22
C VAL A 387 7.59 27.13 16.14
N GLU A 388 7.18 25.89 15.94
CA GLU A 388 7.68 24.73 16.67
C GLU A 388 7.48 23.47 15.83
N LEU A 389 8.51 22.64 15.73
CA LEU A 389 8.47 21.32 15.13
C LEU A 389 8.71 20.23 16.18
N LEU A 390 7.88 19.20 16.14
CA LEU A 390 8.06 17.97 16.91
C LEU A 390 8.40 16.86 15.91
N PRO A 391 9.69 16.48 15.81
CA PRO A 391 10.17 15.45 14.91
C PRO A 391 9.77 14.04 15.39
N PRO A 392 10.10 12.96 14.66
CA PRO A 392 9.82 11.59 15.10
C PRO A 392 10.71 11.10 16.26
N ALA A 393 11.02 12.00 17.21
CA ALA A 393 11.83 11.76 18.39
C ALA A 393 11.40 12.74 19.49
N PRO A 394 11.59 12.44 20.79
CA PRO A 394 11.02 13.20 21.91
C PRO A 394 11.74 14.55 22.18
N VAL A 395 11.85 15.39 21.17
CA VAL A 395 12.44 16.72 21.22
C VAL A 395 11.51 17.77 20.61
N SER A 396 11.69 19.02 20.98
CA SER A 396 10.99 20.18 20.42
C SER A 396 12.02 21.11 19.78
N LEU A 397 11.76 21.55 18.56
CA LEU A 397 12.65 22.38 17.75
C LEU A 397 11.92 23.69 17.41
N THR A 398 12.48 24.80 17.85
CA THR A 398 11.87 26.14 17.69
C THR A 398 12.72 27.07 16.81
N THR A 399 13.89 26.62 16.39
CA THR A 399 14.79 27.37 15.52
C THR A 399 15.34 26.52 14.38
N ALA A 400 15.71 27.15 13.28
CA ALA A 400 16.35 26.49 12.15
C ALA A 400 17.69 25.83 12.53
N ALA A 401 18.43 26.43 13.46
CA ALA A 401 19.69 25.86 13.96
C ALA A 401 19.46 24.54 14.71
N GLN A 402 18.44 24.47 15.59
CA GLN A 402 18.09 23.24 16.27
C GLN A 402 17.61 22.16 15.30
N ALA A 403 16.85 22.54 14.25
CA ALA A 403 16.39 21.59 13.23
C ALA A 403 17.56 21.05 12.39
N ALA A 404 18.54 21.89 12.06
CA ALA A 404 19.74 21.50 11.35
C ALA A 404 20.61 20.56 12.20
N ASP A 405 20.79 20.86 13.48
CA ASP A 405 21.51 20.01 14.42
C ASP A 405 20.85 18.64 14.57
N PHE A 406 19.52 18.60 14.76
CA PHE A 406 18.78 17.34 14.82
C PHE A 406 18.90 16.55 13.51
N ALA A 407 18.85 17.22 12.34
CA ALA A 407 19.04 16.58 11.05
C ALA A 407 20.43 15.97 10.90
N LEU A 408 21.47 16.60 11.46
CA LEU A 408 22.84 16.13 11.39
C LEU A 408 23.13 14.97 12.35
N HIS A 409 22.66 15.08 13.60
CA HIS A 409 23.03 14.18 14.69
C HIS A 409 21.91 13.21 15.10
N GLY A 410 20.68 13.38 14.55
CA GLY A 410 19.56 12.51 14.83
C GLY A 410 19.85 11.05 14.52
N ARG A 411 19.29 10.15 15.33
CA ARG A 411 19.51 8.70 15.25
C ARG A 411 18.27 8.01 14.71
N PRO A 412 18.14 7.76 13.39
CA PRO A 412 16.95 7.15 12.78
C PRO A 412 16.58 5.81 13.40
N GLU A 413 17.49 5.10 14.05
CA GLU A 413 17.25 3.86 14.77
C GLU A 413 16.36 4.02 16.00
N SER A 414 16.18 5.26 16.48
CA SER A 414 15.31 5.60 17.60
C SER A 414 14.10 6.45 17.20
N TRP A 415 13.90 6.70 15.90
CA TRP A 415 12.77 7.49 15.42
C TRP A 415 11.48 6.69 15.41
N ASP A 416 10.35 7.37 15.62
CA ASP A 416 9.02 6.82 15.39
C ASP A 416 8.74 6.75 13.88
N LEU A 417 9.00 5.58 13.32
CA LEU A 417 8.83 5.29 11.90
C LEU A 417 7.60 4.42 11.69
N ILE A 418 6.92 4.61 10.58
CA ILE A 418 5.78 3.78 10.15
C ILE A 418 5.96 3.32 8.71
N SER A 419 5.30 2.24 8.32
CA SER A 419 5.22 1.80 6.93
C SER A 419 3.78 1.45 6.57
N VAL A 420 3.39 1.75 5.33
CA VAL A 420 2.09 1.39 4.76
C VAL A 420 2.23 0.84 3.33
N HIS A 421 3.45 0.74 2.86
CA HIS A 421 3.79 0.22 1.53
C HIS A 421 4.81 -0.90 1.67
N ALA A 422 4.41 -2.12 1.30
CA ALA A 422 5.30 -3.26 1.15
C ALA A 422 5.14 -3.83 -0.27
N MET A 423 6.24 -4.29 -0.88
CA MET A 423 6.24 -4.75 -2.26
C MET A 423 7.45 -5.66 -2.54
N ALA A 424 7.53 -6.22 -3.75
CA ALA A 424 8.68 -6.99 -4.24
C ALA A 424 8.98 -8.30 -3.50
N SER A 425 8.06 -8.83 -2.70
CA SER A 425 8.27 -10.06 -1.93
C SER A 425 8.35 -11.34 -2.78
N CYS A 426 7.80 -11.28 -3.98
CA CYS A 426 7.83 -12.34 -5.00
C CYS A 426 8.15 -11.72 -6.37
N ARG A 427 9.19 -10.87 -6.41
CA ARG A 427 9.48 -10.01 -7.54
C ARG A 427 9.59 -10.76 -8.85
N MET A 428 9.14 -10.12 -9.92
CA MET A 428 9.42 -10.54 -11.28
C MET A 428 10.92 -10.47 -11.56
N GLY A 429 11.41 -11.40 -12.37
CA GLY A 429 12.78 -11.41 -12.82
C GLY A 429 13.31 -12.81 -13.08
N PRO A 430 14.49 -12.92 -13.70
CA PRO A 430 15.17 -14.19 -13.90
C PRO A 430 15.46 -14.89 -12.55
N PRO A 431 15.33 -16.22 -12.46
CA PRO A 431 15.67 -16.98 -11.26
C PRO A 431 17.08 -16.72 -10.75
N ALA A 432 18.04 -16.58 -11.66
CA ALA A 432 19.45 -16.31 -11.36
C ALA A 432 19.66 -14.99 -10.61
N LEU A 433 18.77 -14.00 -10.82
CA LEU A 433 18.77 -12.73 -10.11
C LEU A 433 17.81 -12.71 -8.90
N GLY A 434 17.29 -13.88 -8.52
CA GLY A 434 16.38 -14.05 -7.38
C GLY A 434 14.93 -13.65 -7.70
N GLY A 435 14.53 -13.65 -8.98
CA GLY A 435 13.15 -13.53 -9.41
C GLY A 435 12.33 -14.76 -8.97
N VAL A 436 11.10 -14.54 -8.54
CA VAL A 436 10.17 -15.58 -8.14
C VAL A 436 9.19 -15.90 -9.24
N CYS A 437 8.85 -14.92 -10.05
CA CYS A 437 7.92 -15.09 -11.17
C CYS A 437 8.45 -14.40 -12.45
N ASP A 438 7.86 -14.83 -13.57
CA ASP A 438 8.11 -14.27 -14.89
C ASP A 438 7.29 -12.99 -15.17
N ALA A 439 7.41 -12.43 -16.39
CA ALA A 439 6.69 -11.25 -16.83
C ALA A 439 5.16 -11.42 -16.96
N GLN A 440 4.66 -12.64 -16.89
CA GLN A 440 3.24 -12.96 -16.83
C GLN A 440 2.74 -13.17 -15.39
N GLY A 441 3.58 -12.88 -14.39
CA GLY A 441 3.29 -13.10 -12.97
C GLY A 441 3.29 -14.58 -12.56
N ARG A 442 3.73 -15.52 -13.42
CA ARG A 442 3.75 -16.95 -13.11
C ARG A 442 4.98 -17.27 -12.25
N PRO A 443 4.83 -17.91 -11.09
CA PRO A 443 5.97 -18.50 -10.42
C PRO A 443 6.70 -19.44 -11.38
N HIS A 444 8.03 -19.37 -11.41
CA HIS A 444 8.81 -20.19 -12.32
C HIS A 444 8.45 -21.66 -12.19
N GLY A 445 8.19 -22.32 -13.33
CA GLY A 445 7.73 -23.71 -13.42
C GLY A 445 6.21 -23.91 -13.30
N PHE A 446 5.42 -22.87 -13.02
CA PHE A 446 3.96 -22.98 -12.91
C PHE A 446 3.23 -22.44 -14.15
N THR A 447 2.15 -23.13 -14.52
CA THR A 447 1.37 -22.78 -15.73
C THR A 447 0.04 -22.11 -15.43
N ASN A 448 -0.62 -22.42 -14.31
CA ASN A 448 -1.96 -21.94 -13.97
C ASN A 448 -2.01 -21.08 -12.70
N LEU A 449 -0.87 -20.65 -12.17
CA LEU A 449 -0.79 -19.72 -11.04
C LEU A 449 -0.16 -18.41 -11.50
N ARG A 450 -0.78 -17.29 -11.17
CA ARG A 450 -0.29 -15.94 -11.46
C ARG A 450 -0.38 -15.07 -10.21
N LEU A 451 0.69 -14.38 -9.89
CA LEU A 451 0.70 -13.33 -8.88
C LEU A 451 0.33 -12.01 -9.57
N CYS A 452 -0.50 -11.18 -8.91
CA CYS A 452 -0.97 -9.91 -9.48
C CYS A 452 -1.17 -8.82 -8.43
N ASP A 453 -0.37 -8.82 -7.36
CA ASP A 453 -0.37 -7.78 -6.33
C ASP A 453 1.02 -7.10 -6.22
N ALA A 454 1.24 -6.31 -5.17
CA ALA A 454 2.50 -5.61 -4.95
C ALA A 454 3.72 -6.55 -4.80
N SER A 455 3.51 -7.85 -4.58
CA SER A 455 4.60 -8.82 -4.43
C SER A 455 5.43 -8.97 -5.70
N VAL A 456 4.82 -8.79 -6.88
CA VAL A 456 5.49 -8.98 -8.18
C VAL A 456 6.40 -7.83 -8.59
N LEU A 457 6.21 -6.65 -8.03
CA LEU A 457 6.99 -5.46 -8.40
C LEU A 457 8.49 -5.73 -8.18
N PRO A 458 9.37 -5.30 -9.09
CA PRO A 458 10.81 -5.54 -8.96
C PRO A 458 11.46 -4.84 -7.77
N GLY A 459 10.88 -3.73 -7.30
CA GLY A 459 11.41 -2.92 -6.20
C GLY A 459 10.42 -1.91 -5.68
N ALA A 460 10.91 -0.96 -4.87
CA ALA A 460 10.11 0.15 -4.37
C ALA A 460 9.74 1.11 -5.50
N THR A 461 8.46 1.55 -5.50
CA THR A 461 7.94 2.47 -6.53
C THR A 461 8.38 3.92 -6.34
N GLY A 462 8.93 4.26 -5.18
CA GLY A 462 9.24 5.64 -4.81
C GLY A 462 8.02 6.52 -4.56
N ILE A 463 6.82 6.01 -4.82
CA ILE A 463 5.53 6.70 -4.70
C ILE A 463 4.46 5.72 -4.20
N SER A 464 3.25 6.20 -3.89
CA SER A 464 2.10 5.33 -3.57
C SER A 464 1.93 4.24 -4.63
N PRO A 465 2.02 2.94 -4.29
CA PRO A 465 2.14 1.87 -5.29
C PRO A 465 0.81 1.42 -5.89
N GLN A 466 -0.34 1.94 -5.44
CA GLN A 466 -1.65 1.39 -5.82
C GLN A 466 -1.88 1.39 -7.33
N GLU A 467 -1.59 2.49 -8.02
CA GLU A 467 -1.79 2.59 -9.46
C GLU A 467 -0.87 1.61 -10.21
N THR A 468 0.39 1.54 -9.81
CA THR A 468 1.36 0.57 -10.35
C THR A 468 0.85 -0.86 -10.17
N ILE A 469 0.36 -1.23 -8.98
CA ILE A 469 -0.18 -2.57 -8.69
C ILE A 469 -1.36 -2.89 -9.62
N MET A 470 -2.28 -1.94 -9.78
CA MET A 470 -3.46 -2.13 -10.61
C MET A 470 -3.09 -2.22 -12.10
N GLY A 471 -2.18 -1.38 -12.58
CA GLY A 471 -1.67 -1.44 -13.95
C GLY A 471 -0.99 -2.78 -14.26
N PHE A 472 -0.13 -3.26 -13.35
CA PHE A 472 0.50 -4.58 -13.49
C PHE A 472 -0.52 -5.73 -13.43
N SER A 473 -1.49 -5.67 -12.52
CA SER A 473 -2.55 -6.68 -12.45
C SER A 473 -3.38 -6.72 -13.73
N HIS A 474 -3.72 -5.55 -14.27
CA HIS A 474 -4.43 -5.43 -15.55
C HIS A 474 -3.60 -6.04 -16.70
N LEU A 475 -2.32 -5.67 -16.81
CA LEU A 475 -1.40 -6.21 -17.83
C LEU A 475 -1.26 -7.73 -17.72
N ILE A 476 -1.05 -8.28 -16.51
CA ILE A 476 -0.92 -9.73 -16.28
C ILE A 476 -2.21 -10.45 -16.70
N THR A 477 -3.35 -9.87 -16.35
CA THR A 477 -4.65 -10.47 -16.67
C THR A 477 -4.95 -10.39 -18.16
N ALA A 478 -4.65 -9.27 -18.83
CA ALA A 478 -4.79 -9.11 -20.27
C ALA A 478 -3.96 -10.16 -21.03
N ARG A 479 -2.68 -10.31 -20.67
CA ARG A 479 -1.79 -11.34 -21.26
C ARG A 479 -2.28 -12.77 -21.02
N TYR A 480 -2.94 -13.03 -19.91
CA TYR A 480 -3.58 -14.33 -19.68
C TYR A 480 -4.76 -14.55 -20.63
N LEU A 481 -5.59 -13.54 -20.82
CA LEU A 481 -6.78 -13.63 -21.66
C LEU A 481 -6.47 -13.72 -23.16
N GLU A 482 -5.33 -13.20 -23.59
CA GLU A 482 -4.82 -13.30 -24.96
C GLU A 482 -4.31 -14.72 -25.31
N GLN A 483 -3.99 -15.57 -24.32
CA GLN A 483 -3.52 -16.92 -24.55
C GLN A 483 -4.68 -17.82 -25.00
N PRO A 484 -4.52 -18.61 -26.08
CA PRO A 484 -5.55 -19.54 -26.50
C PRO A 484 -5.88 -20.54 -25.39
N PRO A 485 -7.16 -20.95 -25.25
CA PRO A 485 -7.56 -21.94 -24.27
C PRO A 485 -6.74 -23.23 -24.45
N GLY A 486 -6.06 -23.68 -23.39
CA GLY A 486 -5.30 -24.92 -23.41
C GLY A 486 -3.82 -24.83 -23.84
N HIS A 487 -3.31 -23.61 -24.08
CA HIS A 487 -1.90 -23.40 -24.37
C HIS A 487 -0.99 -23.97 -23.27
N ARG A 488 -0.31 -25.09 -23.55
CA ARG A 488 0.84 -25.55 -22.74
C ARG A 488 2.05 -24.78 -23.26
N PRO A 489 2.80 -24.05 -22.42
CA PRO A 489 4.06 -23.48 -22.88
C PRO A 489 4.96 -24.61 -23.35
N GLU A 490 5.44 -24.48 -24.58
CA GLU A 490 6.49 -25.34 -25.11
C GLU A 490 7.72 -25.20 -24.23
N GLY A 491 8.38 -26.31 -23.93
CA GLY A 491 9.35 -26.49 -22.88
C GLY A 491 10.48 -25.44 -22.88
N THR A 492 10.79 -24.99 -21.69
CA THR A 492 12.11 -24.47 -21.25
C THR A 492 12.62 -25.36 -20.13
#